data_07b31396e663eac66389e192ef600f85
#
_entry.id   07b31396e663eac66389e192ef600f85
#
_cell.length_a   1.000
_cell.length_b   1.000
_cell.length_c   1.000
_cell.angle_alpha   90.00
_cell.angle_beta   90.00
_cell.angle_gamma   90.00
#
_symmetry.space_group_name_H-M   'P 1'
#
loop_
_entity.id
_entity.type
_entity.pdbx_description
1 polymer ?
#
loop_
_entity_poly.entity_id
_entity_poly.type
_entity_poly.pdbx_seq_one_letter_code
_entity_poly.pdbx_strand_id
1 'polypeptide(L)'
;MPATQSEKLKISGKNRAQANVLLCVLATILIVSMIGGAILLNCVNRFNVSCTQVRGWKEALSAAEAGGDIAYAEIRKTISNPSQAWSGWTSSGGVYTSSVATFGSHNLTTSSRVDNFYTDPTGNAWYRIRVKGTAPALGLGRAGMDDRMSVGTKGDSLLRKIDFKFDHFFATYGPNGDNVGKTLVSVSQPQITRRTELIAAPVTPFEAAVKCTTAFLAPGSAGVIDSYNSKNGSYYFCANNPADSHYNDSRSGSVAVATPNFNTFNGTIYGNVSTNGGTVTPSPKIQGSIDNNVPFTVPPYKLPTDLPAPQPSPINVNSNVTINPPSAGTAANPTAYLLTSIDKTLTINQVGSAQTYVAIHVTGDITGKITLPNGVHVKIFFDGNVDVKARDIDNQSGLAANLQFYGISPTDPTVTQQIDIGPPGDFAATFYAPSADYHMNGNPDITGAI
;
A
#
# COMPACT_ATOMS: atom_id res chain seq x y z
N MET A 1 -81.01 -65.31 46.24
CA MET A 1 -80.53 -64.33 45.23
C MET A 1 -80.27 -63.05 45.98
N PRO A 2 -79.02 -62.60 46.11
CA PRO A 2 -78.73 -61.31 46.76
C PRO A 2 -78.61 -60.22 45.67
N ALA A 3 -79.24 -59.09 46.00
CA ALA A 3 -79.26 -57.88 45.21
C ALA A 3 -77.92 -57.15 45.32
N THR A 4 -77.31 -56.86 44.15
CA THR A 4 -76.12 -56.08 44.01
C THR A 4 -76.44 -54.59 44.23
N GLN A 5 -75.96 -54.00 45.30
CA GLN A 5 -75.97 -52.54 45.53
C GLN A 5 -74.91 -51.90 44.66
N SER A 6 -75.36 -51.04 43.75
CA SER A 6 -74.51 -50.14 42.96
C SER A 6 -74.15 -48.88 43.80
N GLU A 7 -72.95 -48.82 44.37
CA GLU A 7 -72.39 -47.62 44.98
C GLU A 7 -72.06 -46.56 43.94
N LYS A 8 -72.92 -45.51 43.86
CA LYS A 8 -72.62 -44.34 43.09
C LYS A 8 -71.56 -43.46 43.80
N LEU A 9 -70.38 -43.56 43.34
CA LEU A 9 -69.29 -42.61 43.74
C LEU A 9 -69.74 -41.16 43.51
N LYS A 10 -70.20 -40.48 44.59
CA LYS A 10 -70.39 -39.02 44.59
C LYS A 10 -69.03 -38.33 44.61
N ILE A 11 -68.47 -38.00 43.46
CA ILE A 11 -67.29 -37.14 43.36
C ILE A 11 -67.70 -35.77 43.83
N SER A 12 -67.15 -35.34 44.97
CA SER A 12 -67.39 -34.05 45.60
C SER A 12 -67.08 -32.88 44.65
N GLY A 13 -68.02 -31.95 44.50
CA GLY A 13 -67.92 -30.81 43.58
C GLY A 13 -66.68 -29.90 43.83
N LYS A 14 -66.10 -30.01 45.03
CA LYS A 14 -64.86 -29.28 45.42
C LYS A 14 -63.63 -29.79 44.64
N ASN A 15 -63.55 -31.09 44.38
CA ASN A 15 -62.43 -31.64 43.63
C ASN A 15 -62.46 -31.33 42.10
N ARG A 16 -63.66 -31.08 41.56
CA ARG A 16 -63.81 -30.65 40.15
C ARG A 16 -63.35 -29.20 39.94
N ALA A 17 -63.63 -28.30 40.90
CA ALA A 17 -63.17 -26.91 40.81
C ALA A 17 -61.62 -26.82 40.90
N GLN A 18 -61.01 -27.59 41.82
CA GLN A 18 -59.52 -27.64 41.92
C GLN A 18 -58.85 -28.26 40.73
N ALA A 19 -59.41 -29.30 40.09
CA ALA A 19 -58.90 -29.88 38.86
C ALA A 19 -59.00 -28.91 37.70
N ASN A 20 -60.06 -28.11 37.60
CA ASN A 20 -60.16 -27.08 36.55
C ASN A 20 -59.15 -25.94 36.70
N VAL A 21 -58.89 -25.48 37.91
CA VAL A 21 -57.84 -24.48 38.21
C VAL A 21 -56.46 -24.97 37.82
N LEU A 22 -56.12 -26.21 38.17
CA LEU A 22 -54.83 -26.81 37.83
C LEU A 22 -54.66 -26.96 36.32
N LEU A 23 -55.72 -27.33 35.59
CA LEU A 23 -55.71 -27.45 34.13
C LEU A 23 -55.53 -26.07 33.47
N CYS A 24 -56.19 -25.03 34.00
CA CYS A 24 -56.01 -23.67 33.50
C CYS A 24 -54.57 -23.17 33.73
N VAL A 25 -53.95 -23.42 34.89
CA VAL A 25 -52.57 -23.04 35.19
C VAL A 25 -51.60 -23.79 34.26
N LEU A 26 -51.78 -25.09 34.08
CA LEU A 26 -50.92 -25.85 33.15
C LEU A 26 -51.07 -25.37 31.70
N ALA A 27 -52.29 -25.08 31.23
CA ALA A 27 -52.50 -24.52 29.91
C ALA A 27 -51.85 -23.16 29.73
N THR A 28 -51.92 -22.29 30.76
CA THR A 28 -51.28 -20.96 30.74
C THR A 28 -49.74 -21.09 30.69
N ILE A 29 -49.15 -21.96 31.48
CA ILE A 29 -47.69 -22.24 31.44
C ILE A 29 -47.28 -22.78 30.05
N LEU A 30 -48.04 -23.68 29.48
CA LEU A 30 -47.77 -24.23 28.16
C LEU A 30 -47.77 -23.12 27.10
N ILE A 31 -48.82 -22.28 27.10
CA ILE A 31 -48.92 -21.14 26.13
C ILE A 31 -47.76 -20.17 26.29
N VAL A 32 -47.43 -19.77 27.53
CA VAL A 32 -46.32 -18.87 27.79
C VAL A 32 -44.98 -19.47 27.35
N SER A 33 -44.79 -20.76 27.62
CA SER A 33 -43.58 -21.51 27.18
C SER A 33 -43.49 -21.59 25.65
N MET A 34 -44.59 -21.83 24.96
CA MET A 34 -44.64 -21.84 23.49
C MET A 34 -44.32 -20.45 22.90
N ILE A 35 -44.90 -19.40 23.45
CA ILE A 35 -44.62 -18.02 23.01
C ILE A 35 -43.15 -17.67 23.29
N GLY A 36 -42.64 -17.97 24.48
CA GLY A 36 -41.24 -17.75 24.83
C GLY A 36 -40.27 -18.51 23.93
N GLY A 37 -40.58 -19.78 23.64
CA GLY A 37 -39.81 -20.58 22.68
C GLY A 37 -39.80 -20.03 21.26
N ALA A 38 -40.96 -19.57 20.77
CA ALA A 38 -41.04 -18.97 19.45
C ALA A 38 -40.28 -17.64 19.33
N ILE A 39 -40.32 -16.81 20.37
CA ILE A 39 -39.53 -15.56 20.44
C ILE A 39 -38.05 -15.87 20.45
N LEU A 40 -37.61 -16.84 21.28
CA LEU A 40 -36.19 -17.22 21.39
C LEU A 40 -35.66 -17.75 20.05
N LEU A 41 -36.40 -18.63 19.39
CA LEU A 41 -36.04 -19.16 18.05
C LEU A 41 -35.92 -18.02 17.03
N ASN A 42 -36.83 -17.07 17.05
CA ASN A 42 -36.77 -15.93 16.12
C ASN A 42 -35.56 -15.04 16.42
N CYS A 43 -35.24 -14.79 17.67
CA CYS A 43 -34.03 -14.04 18.07
C CYS A 43 -32.75 -14.76 17.64
N VAL A 44 -32.65 -16.07 17.87
CA VAL A 44 -31.48 -16.88 17.46
C VAL A 44 -31.32 -16.89 15.94
N ASN A 45 -32.41 -17.04 15.20
CA ASN A 45 -32.36 -17.01 13.73
C ASN A 45 -31.90 -15.63 13.20
N ARG A 46 -32.42 -14.53 13.76
CA ARG A 46 -31.97 -13.19 13.39
C ARG A 46 -30.51 -12.94 13.74
N PHE A 47 -30.07 -13.41 14.87
CA PHE A 47 -28.65 -13.32 15.29
C PHE A 47 -27.74 -14.09 14.33
N ASN A 48 -28.10 -15.34 13.98
CA ASN A 48 -27.34 -16.15 13.05
C ASN A 48 -27.25 -15.49 11.66
N VAL A 49 -28.36 -14.95 11.15
CA VAL A 49 -28.39 -14.20 9.88
C VAL A 49 -27.47 -12.99 9.93
N SER A 50 -27.52 -12.22 11.02
CA SER A 50 -26.65 -11.06 11.20
C SER A 50 -25.16 -11.44 11.25
N CYS A 51 -24.82 -12.49 12.00
CA CYS A 51 -23.44 -13.01 12.06
C CYS A 51 -22.93 -13.45 10.68
N THR A 52 -23.79 -14.15 9.91
CA THR A 52 -23.45 -14.59 8.56
C THR A 52 -23.26 -13.42 7.60
N GLN A 53 -24.09 -12.39 7.70
CA GLN A 53 -23.92 -11.15 6.91
C GLN A 53 -22.60 -10.44 7.24
N VAL A 54 -22.27 -10.26 8.53
CA VAL A 54 -21.02 -9.64 8.96
C VAL A 54 -19.82 -10.43 8.47
N ARG A 55 -19.86 -11.75 8.56
CA ARG A 55 -18.82 -12.61 8.02
C ARG A 55 -18.67 -12.43 6.50
N GLY A 56 -19.75 -12.49 5.75
CA GLY A 56 -19.72 -12.29 4.30
C GLY A 56 -19.21 -10.90 3.91
N TRP A 57 -19.52 -9.88 4.70
CA TRP A 57 -18.95 -8.54 4.47
C TRP A 57 -17.44 -8.48 4.67
N LYS A 58 -16.93 -9.13 5.73
CA LYS A 58 -15.48 -9.22 5.96
C LYS A 58 -14.78 -10.00 4.84
N GLU A 59 -15.34 -11.13 4.44
CA GLU A 59 -14.81 -11.95 3.36
C GLU A 59 -14.81 -11.19 2.01
N ALA A 60 -15.89 -10.46 1.69
CA ALA A 60 -15.95 -9.63 0.50
C ALA A 60 -14.95 -8.45 0.54
N LEU A 61 -14.73 -7.86 1.72
CA LEU A 61 -13.71 -6.81 1.89
C LEU A 61 -12.31 -7.37 1.70
N SER A 62 -11.98 -8.49 2.34
CA SER A 62 -10.67 -9.13 2.16
C SER A 62 -10.40 -9.56 0.71
N ALA A 63 -11.44 -9.98 -0.03
CA ALA A 63 -11.32 -10.24 -1.46
C ALA A 63 -11.05 -8.95 -2.26
N ALA A 64 -11.65 -7.84 -1.86
CA ALA A 64 -11.37 -6.55 -2.49
C ALA A 64 -9.95 -6.05 -2.18
N GLU A 65 -9.47 -6.20 -0.95
CA GLU A 65 -8.10 -5.87 -0.56
C GLU A 65 -7.08 -6.69 -1.35
N ALA A 66 -7.26 -8.02 -1.43
CA ALA A 66 -6.40 -8.88 -2.23
C ALA A 66 -6.35 -8.47 -3.72
N GLY A 67 -7.48 -8.05 -4.29
CA GLY A 67 -7.52 -7.50 -5.64
C GLY A 67 -6.78 -6.17 -5.77
N GLY A 68 -6.78 -5.36 -4.72
CA GLY A 68 -5.98 -4.13 -4.63
C GLY A 68 -4.49 -4.41 -4.66
N ASP A 69 -4.05 -5.39 -3.89
CA ASP A 69 -2.63 -5.81 -3.84
C ASP A 69 -2.15 -6.34 -5.19
N ILE A 70 -2.97 -7.15 -5.88
CA ILE A 70 -2.67 -7.64 -7.23
C ILE A 70 -2.52 -6.47 -8.20
N ALA A 71 -3.44 -5.52 -8.17
CA ALA A 71 -3.40 -4.35 -9.04
C ALA A 71 -2.18 -3.45 -8.75
N TYR A 72 -1.86 -3.26 -7.47
CA TYR A 72 -0.68 -2.51 -7.06
C TYR A 72 0.63 -3.19 -7.48
N ALA A 73 0.70 -4.52 -7.40
CA ALA A 73 1.84 -5.28 -7.91
C ALA A 73 2.04 -5.07 -9.43
N GLU A 74 0.96 -5.02 -10.21
CA GLU A 74 1.05 -4.72 -11.64
C GLU A 74 1.53 -3.28 -11.92
N ILE A 75 1.05 -2.29 -11.15
CA ILE A 75 1.55 -0.92 -11.24
C ILE A 75 3.07 -0.89 -10.95
N ARG A 76 3.53 -1.62 -9.94
CA ARG A 76 4.97 -1.70 -9.66
C ARG A 76 5.75 -2.31 -10.81
N LYS A 77 5.20 -3.30 -11.51
CA LYS A 77 5.82 -3.88 -12.71
C LYS A 77 5.96 -2.87 -13.85
N THR A 78 5.06 -1.88 -13.99
CA THR A 78 5.23 -0.83 -15.02
C THR A 78 6.51 -0.03 -14.82
N ILE A 79 7.03 0.00 -13.60
CA ILE A 79 8.28 0.68 -13.26
C ILE A 79 9.47 -0.28 -13.35
N SER A 80 9.36 -1.49 -12.74
CA SER A 80 10.47 -2.42 -12.62
C SER A 80 10.65 -3.39 -13.80
N ASN A 81 9.58 -3.71 -14.51
CA ASN A 81 9.58 -4.61 -15.68
C ASN A 81 8.41 -4.31 -16.60
N PRO A 82 8.46 -3.19 -17.36
CA PRO A 82 7.36 -2.72 -18.20
C PRO A 82 6.86 -3.74 -19.22
N SER A 83 7.75 -4.59 -19.75
CA SER A 83 7.41 -5.60 -20.75
C SER A 83 6.53 -6.74 -20.22
N GLN A 84 6.54 -6.96 -18.90
CA GLN A 84 5.72 -7.99 -18.24
C GLN A 84 4.54 -7.40 -17.46
N ALA A 85 4.44 -6.07 -17.39
CA ALA A 85 3.32 -5.41 -16.76
C ALA A 85 2.03 -5.69 -17.52
N TRP A 86 0.94 -5.84 -16.77
CA TRP A 86 -0.41 -6.06 -17.26
C TRP A 86 -0.61 -7.38 -18.04
N SER A 87 0.28 -8.35 -17.84
CA SER A 87 0.11 -9.69 -18.43
C SER A 87 -1.18 -10.33 -17.91
N GLY A 88 -2.06 -10.78 -18.83
CA GLY A 88 -3.37 -11.35 -18.50
C GLY A 88 -4.46 -10.32 -18.15
N TRP A 89 -4.18 -9.02 -18.25
CA TRP A 89 -5.18 -7.96 -18.12
C TRP A 89 -5.70 -7.53 -19.48
N THR A 90 -6.96 -7.09 -19.54
CA THR A 90 -7.52 -6.44 -20.73
C THR A 90 -7.32 -4.94 -20.65
N SER A 91 -6.88 -4.31 -21.75
CA SER A 91 -6.69 -2.87 -21.82
C SER A 91 -7.66 -2.26 -22.82
N SER A 92 -8.34 -1.17 -22.43
CA SER A 92 -9.20 -0.39 -23.28
C SER A 92 -9.19 1.08 -22.85
N GLY A 93 -8.78 1.99 -23.74
CA GLY A 93 -8.77 3.43 -23.48
C GLY A 93 -7.92 3.85 -22.26
N GLY A 94 -6.77 3.21 -22.03
CA GLY A 94 -5.91 3.50 -20.89
C GLY A 94 -6.39 2.91 -19.56
N VAL A 95 -7.43 2.08 -19.59
CA VAL A 95 -7.97 1.37 -18.44
C VAL A 95 -7.59 -0.10 -18.52
N TYR A 96 -6.97 -0.62 -17.47
CA TYR A 96 -6.61 -2.02 -17.33
C TYR A 96 -7.63 -2.72 -16.44
N THR A 97 -8.13 -3.87 -16.86
CA THR A 97 -9.10 -4.67 -16.10
C THR A 97 -8.58 -6.09 -15.93
N SER A 98 -8.52 -6.56 -14.69
CA SER A 98 -8.12 -7.94 -14.39
C SER A 98 -9.20 -8.93 -14.79
N SER A 99 -8.82 -10.16 -15.11
CA SER A 99 -9.73 -11.30 -15.06
C SER A 99 -10.28 -11.46 -13.63
N VAL A 100 -11.44 -12.10 -13.50
CA VAL A 100 -11.99 -12.44 -12.18
C VAL A 100 -11.11 -13.52 -11.56
N ALA A 101 -10.47 -13.19 -10.42
CA ALA A 101 -9.72 -14.17 -9.65
C ALA A 101 -10.60 -14.76 -8.55
N THR A 102 -10.47 -16.06 -8.30
CA THR A 102 -11.19 -16.79 -7.27
C THR A 102 -10.24 -17.27 -6.19
N PHE A 103 -10.59 -17.06 -4.92
CA PHE A 103 -9.75 -17.38 -3.78
C PHE A 103 -10.47 -18.29 -2.76
N GLY A 104 -9.67 -19.16 -2.15
CA GLY A 104 -10.05 -19.94 -0.98
C GLY A 104 -11.17 -20.94 -1.22
N SER A 105 -11.54 -21.64 -0.16
CA SER A 105 -12.57 -22.69 -0.17
C SER A 105 -14.00 -22.16 -0.33
N HIS A 106 -14.20 -20.84 -0.11
CA HIS A 106 -15.52 -20.21 -0.14
C HIS A 106 -15.83 -19.53 -1.49
N ASN A 107 -15.03 -19.76 -2.54
CA ASN A 107 -15.22 -19.14 -3.84
C ASN A 107 -15.35 -17.60 -3.78
N LEU A 108 -14.48 -16.97 -2.97
CA LEU A 108 -14.38 -15.51 -2.96
C LEU A 108 -13.85 -15.04 -4.30
N THR A 109 -14.44 -14.01 -4.87
CA THR A 109 -13.98 -13.49 -6.15
C THR A 109 -13.57 -12.04 -6.03
N THR A 110 -12.55 -11.67 -6.82
CA THR A 110 -12.15 -10.26 -6.99
C THR A 110 -11.97 -9.91 -8.45
N SER A 111 -12.21 -8.67 -8.77
CA SER A 111 -11.87 -8.07 -10.05
C SER A 111 -11.41 -6.65 -9.83
N SER A 112 -10.33 -6.27 -10.49
CA SER A 112 -9.69 -4.96 -10.34
C SER A 112 -9.74 -4.19 -11.65
N ARG A 113 -9.94 -2.89 -11.53
CA ARG A 113 -9.87 -1.95 -12.64
C ARG A 113 -8.91 -0.83 -12.26
N VAL A 114 -7.93 -0.59 -13.11
CA VAL A 114 -6.89 0.42 -12.91
C VAL A 114 -6.92 1.40 -14.05
N ASP A 115 -6.98 2.68 -13.73
CA ASP A 115 -6.87 3.77 -14.71
C ASP A 115 -5.79 4.77 -14.28
N ASN A 116 -4.98 5.23 -15.22
CA ASN A 116 -4.15 6.41 -15.03
C ASN A 116 -5.07 7.62 -15.17
N PHE A 117 -5.43 8.23 -14.04
CA PHE A 117 -6.38 9.35 -14.04
C PHE A 117 -5.70 10.71 -14.02
N TYR A 118 -4.41 10.76 -13.70
CA TYR A 118 -3.64 11.98 -13.67
C TYR A 118 -2.17 11.69 -13.96
N THR A 119 -1.55 12.53 -14.74
CA THR A 119 -0.09 12.55 -14.91
C THR A 119 0.39 13.91 -14.44
N ASP A 120 1.29 13.92 -13.49
CA ASP A 120 1.79 15.16 -12.94
C ASP A 120 2.67 15.91 -13.97
N PRO A 121 2.98 17.19 -13.75
CA PRO A 121 3.84 17.96 -14.64
C PRO A 121 5.27 17.42 -14.79
N THR A 122 5.69 16.50 -13.94
CA THR A 122 6.99 15.81 -14.01
C THR A 122 6.94 14.52 -14.81
N GLY A 123 5.76 14.12 -15.28
CA GLY A 123 5.54 12.92 -16.09
C GLY A 123 5.18 11.68 -15.27
N ASN A 124 5.02 11.79 -13.95
CA ASN A 124 4.67 10.67 -13.11
C ASN A 124 3.17 10.35 -13.20
N ALA A 125 2.85 9.10 -13.45
CA ALA A 125 1.48 8.64 -13.55
C ALA A 125 0.88 8.32 -12.18
N TRP A 126 -0.34 8.81 -11.95
CA TRP A 126 -1.13 8.51 -10.77
C TRP A 126 -2.24 7.54 -11.16
N TYR A 127 -2.28 6.40 -10.48
CA TYR A 127 -3.22 5.34 -10.79
C TYR A 127 -4.34 5.30 -9.77
N ARG A 128 -5.56 5.14 -10.27
CA ARG A 128 -6.73 4.85 -9.46
C ARG A 128 -7.09 3.38 -9.63
N ILE A 129 -7.06 2.65 -8.53
CA ILE A 129 -7.37 1.23 -8.46
C ILE A 129 -8.78 1.10 -7.87
N ARG A 130 -9.70 0.54 -8.62
CA ARG A 130 -11.06 0.21 -8.17
C ARG A 130 -11.22 -1.28 -8.16
N VAL A 131 -11.56 -1.81 -7.01
CA VAL A 131 -11.67 -3.26 -6.80
C VAL A 131 -13.08 -3.63 -6.36
N LYS A 132 -13.56 -4.73 -6.91
CA LYS A 132 -14.80 -5.37 -6.51
C LYS A 132 -14.47 -6.73 -5.90
N GLY A 133 -14.66 -6.89 -4.59
CA GLY A 133 -14.61 -8.17 -3.90
C GLY A 133 -16.02 -8.71 -3.69
N THR A 134 -16.19 -10.01 -3.87
CA THR A 134 -17.49 -10.68 -3.74
C THR A 134 -17.35 -11.96 -2.93
N ALA A 135 -18.24 -12.15 -1.98
CA ALA A 135 -18.36 -13.36 -1.18
C ALA A 135 -19.77 -13.95 -1.30
N PRO A 136 -19.94 -15.27 -1.33
CA PRO A 136 -21.26 -15.88 -1.26
C PRO A 136 -21.89 -15.57 0.11
N ALA A 137 -23.16 -15.17 0.10
CA ALA A 137 -23.94 -14.98 1.33
C ALA A 137 -24.38 -16.34 1.86
N LEU A 138 -23.45 -17.05 2.50
CA LEU A 138 -23.72 -18.36 3.10
C LEU A 138 -24.85 -18.23 4.12
N GLY A 139 -25.91 -19.01 3.97
CA GLY A 139 -27.02 -19.09 4.94
C GLY A 139 -28.23 -18.21 4.68
N LEU A 140 -28.22 -17.25 3.76
CA LEU A 140 -29.41 -16.45 3.44
C LEU A 140 -30.38 -17.14 2.46
N GLY A 141 -29.89 -18.15 1.72
CA GLY A 141 -30.71 -18.89 0.75
C GLY A 141 -30.97 -20.34 1.09
N ARG A 142 -30.15 -20.96 1.94
CA ARG A 142 -30.20 -22.41 2.19
C ARG A 142 -30.75 -22.82 3.56
N ALA A 143 -30.60 -21.98 4.59
CA ALA A 143 -31.10 -22.33 5.93
C ALA A 143 -32.64 -22.53 5.99
N GLY A 144 -33.34 -22.11 4.95
CA GLY A 144 -34.77 -22.31 4.82
C GLY A 144 -35.19 -23.48 3.91
N MET A 145 -34.30 -23.97 3.02
CA MET A 145 -34.65 -24.99 2.04
C MET A 145 -34.04 -26.37 2.31
N ASP A 146 -32.76 -26.46 2.69
CA ASP A 146 -32.11 -27.79 2.86
C ASP A 146 -32.49 -28.49 4.16
N ASP A 147 -32.66 -27.76 5.26
CA ASP A 147 -33.13 -28.35 6.53
C ASP A 147 -34.59 -28.75 6.47
N ARG A 148 -35.38 -28.15 5.59
CA ARG A 148 -36.79 -28.55 5.37
C ARG A 148 -36.95 -29.72 4.43
N MET A 149 -35.96 -30.02 3.59
CA MET A 149 -35.95 -31.21 2.73
C MET A 149 -35.40 -32.45 3.43
N SER A 150 -34.61 -32.32 4.50
CA SER A 150 -34.06 -33.45 5.24
C SER A 150 -34.97 -34.00 6.36
N VAL A 151 -36.03 -33.28 6.73
CA VAL A 151 -37.03 -33.77 7.69
C VAL A 151 -38.15 -34.48 6.94
N GLY A 152 -37.77 -35.47 6.16
CA GLY A 152 -38.66 -36.38 5.46
C GLY A 152 -38.97 -37.64 6.26
N THR A 153 -39.28 -37.53 7.54
CA THR A 153 -39.88 -38.65 8.26
C THR A 153 -41.40 -38.49 8.32
N LYS A 154 -42.06 -39.53 7.85
CA LYS A 154 -43.50 -39.70 7.87
C LYS A 154 -44.08 -39.37 9.26
N GLY A 155 -44.70 -38.24 9.43
CA GLY A 155 -45.41 -37.97 10.69
C GLY A 155 -45.99 -36.55 10.89
N ASP A 156 -45.51 -35.53 10.24
CA ASP A 156 -45.95 -34.18 10.57
C ASP A 156 -46.81 -33.52 9.50
N SER A 157 -48.13 -33.76 9.63
CA SER A 157 -49.12 -33.22 8.71
C SER A 157 -49.34 -31.70 8.80
N LEU A 158 -48.86 -31.05 9.85
CA LEU A 158 -49.03 -29.61 10.08
C LEU A 158 -47.96 -28.77 9.38
N LEU A 159 -46.70 -29.23 9.36
CA LEU A 159 -45.62 -28.55 8.68
C LEU A 159 -45.72 -28.66 7.14
N ARG A 160 -46.28 -29.78 6.63
CA ARG A 160 -46.58 -29.96 5.20
C ARG A 160 -47.57 -28.92 4.67
N LYS A 161 -48.52 -28.43 5.47
CA LYS A 161 -49.47 -27.42 5.03
C LYS A 161 -48.88 -26.04 4.83
N ILE A 162 -47.79 -25.71 5.50
CA ILE A 162 -47.12 -24.42 5.37
C ILE A 162 -46.16 -24.44 4.17
N ASP A 163 -45.50 -25.56 3.90
CA ASP A 163 -44.61 -25.75 2.73
C ASP A 163 -45.37 -25.82 1.40
N PHE A 164 -46.61 -26.30 1.42
CA PHE A 164 -47.41 -26.47 0.20
C PHE A 164 -47.75 -25.15 -0.51
N LYS A 165 -47.74 -24.01 0.19
CA LYS A 165 -47.97 -22.70 -0.43
C LYS A 165 -46.75 -22.14 -1.14
N PHE A 166 -45.54 -22.56 -0.78
CA PHE A 166 -44.29 -22.10 -1.41
C PHE A 166 -43.95 -22.94 -2.64
N ASP A 167 -44.20 -24.24 -2.62
CA ASP A 167 -44.01 -25.13 -3.78
C ASP A 167 -44.94 -24.79 -4.96
N HIS A 168 -46.11 -24.19 -4.69
CA HIS A 168 -47.03 -23.76 -5.74
C HIS A 168 -46.57 -22.49 -6.48
N PHE A 169 -45.64 -21.74 -5.96
CA PHE A 169 -45.16 -20.52 -6.62
C PHE A 169 -44.11 -20.80 -7.70
N PHE A 170 -43.48 -21.97 -7.70
CA PHE A 170 -42.42 -22.35 -8.63
C PHE A 170 -42.69 -23.64 -9.44
N ALA A 171 -43.88 -24.24 -9.30
CA ALA A 171 -44.25 -25.40 -10.09
C ALA A 171 -45.00 -24.93 -11.35
N THR A 172 -44.34 -24.98 -12.49
CA THR A 172 -44.99 -24.91 -13.79
C THR A 172 -45.70 -26.25 -14.05
N TYR A 173 -47.01 -26.25 -13.97
CA TYR A 173 -47.83 -27.38 -14.39
C TYR A 173 -47.96 -27.37 -15.91
N GLY A 174 -47.64 -28.50 -16.55
CA GLY A 174 -48.01 -28.72 -17.93
C GLY A 174 -49.52 -28.85 -18.07
N PRO A 175 -50.10 -28.67 -19.28
CA PRO A 175 -51.54 -28.65 -19.52
C PRO A 175 -52.27 -29.94 -19.20
N ASN A 176 -51.59 -31.05 -18.91
CA ASN A 176 -52.17 -32.35 -18.58
C ASN A 176 -51.95 -32.83 -17.13
N GLY A 177 -51.53 -31.95 -16.23
CA GLY A 177 -51.33 -32.30 -14.81
C GLY A 177 -50.11 -33.19 -14.52
N ASP A 178 -49.33 -33.55 -15.50
CA ASP A 178 -48.13 -34.34 -15.34
C ASP A 178 -47.00 -33.48 -14.79
N ASN A 179 -46.27 -34.01 -13.82
CA ASN A 179 -45.04 -33.41 -13.29
C ASN A 179 -43.97 -33.29 -14.40
N VAL A 180 -44.06 -32.26 -15.23
CA VAL A 180 -42.98 -31.90 -16.15
C VAL A 180 -41.82 -31.49 -15.31
N GLY A 181 -40.78 -32.28 -15.36
CA GLY A 181 -39.59 -32.30 -14.53
C GLY A 181 -39.24 -30.99 -13.82
N LYS A 182 -39.04 -31.09 -12.51
CA LYS A 182 -38.55 -29.95 -11.69
C LYS A 182 -37.33 -29.37 -12.35
N THR A 183 -37.51 -28.33 -13.14
CA THR A 183 -36.38 -27.51 -13.58
C THR A 183 -35.87 -26.84 -12.30
N LEU A 184 -34.80 -27.38 -11.75
CA LEU A 184 -34.04 -26.68 -10.73
C LEU A 184 -33.55 -25.39 -11.38
N VAL A 185 -34.29 -24.32 -11.21
CA VAL A 185 -33.76 -22.99 -11.45
C VAL A 185 -32.62 -22.85 -10.42
N SER A 186 -31.41 -22.92 -10.89
CA SER A 186 -30.27 -22.63 -10.02
C SER A 186 -30.40 -21.17 -9.60
N VAL A 187 -31.00 -20.96 -8.45
CA VAL A 187 -31.00 -19.64 -7.82
C VAL A 187 -29.55 -19.39 -7.48
N SER A 188 -28.91 -18.47 -8.22
CA SER A 188 -27.56 -18.05 -7.91
C SER A 188 -27.54 -17.64 -6.45
N GLN A 189 -26.61 -18.21 -5.68
CA GLN A 189 -26.49 -17.86 -4.27
C GLN A 189 -26.39 -16.35 -4.14
N PRO A 190 -27.14 -15.72 -3.23
CA PRO A 190 -27.01 -14.30 -3.00
C PRO A 190 -25.55 -13.97 -2.68
N GLN A 191 -25.05 -12.92 -3.28
CA GLN A 191 -23.65 -12.50 -3.15
C GLN A 191 -23.58 -11.19 -2.41
N ILE A 192 -22.61 -11.09 -1.51
CA ILE A 192 -22.24 -9.86 -0.84
C ILE A 192 -21.06 -9.25 -1.60
N THR A 193 -21.19 -8.01 -2.01
CA THR A 193 -20.16 -7.29 -2.75
C THR A 193 -19.66 -6.11 -1.94
N ARG A 194 -18.33 -5.93 -1.92
CA ARG A 194 -17.65 -4.74 -1.43
C ARG A 194 -16.81 -4.13 -2.54
N ARG A 195 -16.69 -2.83 -2.50
CA ARG A 195 -15.82 -2.08 -3.41
C ARG A 195 -14.85 -1.26 -2.59
N THR A 196 -13.59 -1.26 -3.03
CA THR A 196 -12.54 -0.38 -2.50
C THR A 196 -11.99 0.46 -3.63
N GLU A 197 -11.58 1.66 -3.30
CA GLU A 197 -10.84 2.54 -4.21
C GLU A 197 -9.53 2.93 -3.52
N LEU A 198 -8.43 2.75 -4.25
CA LEU A 198 -7.08 3.08 -3.81
C LEU A 198 -6.46 4.02 -4.84
N ILE A 199 -5.69 4.97 -4.38
CA ILE A 199 -4.87 5.82 -5.24
C ILE A 199 -3.42 5.44 -5.03
N ALA A 200 -2.75 5.01 -6.11
CA ALA A 200 -1.33 4.77 -6.13
C ALA A 200 -0.64 5.93 -6.85
N ALA A 201 0.21 6.61 -6.14
CA ALA A 201 1.07 7.66 -6.67
C ALA A 201 2.52 7.20 -6.59
N PRO A 202 3.38 7.58 -7.53
CA PRO A 202 4.80 7.37 -7.37
C PRO A 202 5.28 8.25 -6.21
N VAL A 203 5.88 7.60 -5.24
CA VAL A 203 6.55 8.28 -4.15
C VAL A 203 8.02 8.34 -4.53
N THR A 204 8.57 9.55 -4.62
CA THR A 204 10.01 9.68 -4.82
C THR A 204 10.72 9.20 -3.55
N PRO A 205 11.89 8.55 -3.65
CA PRO A 205 12.69 8.23 -2.47
C PRO A 205 13.06 9.49 -1.66
N PHE A 206 12.96 10.66 -2.28
CA PHE A 206 13.29 11.98 -1.72
C PHE A 206 12.02 12.75 -1.30
N GLU A 207 11.20 12.16 -0.42
CA GLU A 207 10.00 12.81 0.16
C GLU A 207 10.34 13.86 1.21
N ALA A 208 11.55 13.78 1.76
CA ALA A 208 12.07 14.69 2.77
C ALA A 208 13.47 15.16 2.36
N ALA A 209 13.92 16.28 2.88
CA ALA A 209 15.29 16.75 2.69
C ALA A 209 16.29 15.77 3.34
N VAL A 210 15.90 15.21 4.50
CA VAL A 210 16.66 14.17 5.20
C VAL A 210 15.70 13.08 5.65
N LYS A 211 16.04 11.81 5.33
CA LYS A 211 15.25 10.65 5.74
C LYS A 211 16.17 9.55 6.28
N CYS A 212 16.11 9.28 7.58
CA CYS A 212 17.02 8.37 8.28
C CYS A 212 16.29 7.14 8.82
N THR A 213 16.99 6.00 8.84
CA THR A 213 16.47 4.73 9.43
C THR A 213 16.81 4.58 10.91
N THR A 214 17.89 5.18 11.39
CA THR A 214 18.38 4.97 12.76
C THR A 214 18.38 6.23 13.58
N ALA A 215 19.11 7.26 13.18
CA ALA A 215 19.22 8.51 13.93
C ALA A 215 19.55 9.68 13.00
N PHE A 216 19.08 10.86 13.36
CA PHE A 216 19.55 12.11 12.81
C PHE A 216 20.34 12.84 13.88
N LEU A 217 21.64 12.88 13.72
CA LEU A 217 22.57 13.55 14.63
C LEU A 217 23.24 14.68 13.86
N ALA A 218 22.84 15.90 14.10
CA ALA A 218 23.43 17.08 13.49
C ALA A 218 24.11 17.96 14.56
N PRO A 219 25.32 17.62 14.98
CA PRO A 219 26.04 18.39 16.00
C PRO A 219 26.55 19.73 15.44
N GLY A 220 26.17 20.77 16.07
CA GLY A 220 27.02 21.95 16.28
C GLY A 220 26.86 23.15 15.41
N SER A 221 26.49 23.15 14.17
CA SER A 221 26.47 24.36 13.36
C SER A 221 25.06 24.88 13.04
N ALA A 222 24.94 26.19 12.85
CA ALA A 222 23.71 26.87 12.44
C ALA A 222 23.44 26.64 10.94
N GLY A 223 23.03 25.41 10.57
CA GLY A 223 22.64 25.08 9.21
C GLY A 223 21.17 25.39 8.94
N VAL A 224 20.77 25.29 7.69
CA VAL A 224 19.40 25.44 7.25
C VAL A 224 18.99 24.16 6.51
N ILE A 225 17.83 23.58 6.88
CA ILE A 225 17.17 22.54 6.11
C ILE A 225 15.94 23.18 5.49
N ASP A 226 15.91 23.22 4.16
CA ASP A 226 14.89 23.87 3.38
C ASP A 226 14.62 23.08 2.10
N SER A 227 13.72 23.55 1.27
CA SER A 227 13.39 23.00 -0.03
C SER A 227 13.30 24.09 -1.10
N TYR A 228 13.36 23.69 -2.35
CA TYR A 228 13.22 24.61 -3.49
C TYR A 228 12.57 23.92 -4.69
N ASN A 229 12.12 24.74 -5.62
CA ASN A 229 11.61 24.24 -6.88
C ASN A 229 12.69 24.27 -7.98
N SER A 230 13.28 23.11 -8.27
CA SER A 230 14.34 22.97 -9.28
C SER A 230 13.93 23.40 -10.70
N LYS A 231 12.63 23.56 -11.00
CA LYS A 231 12.15 24.12 -12.27
C LYS A 231 12.43 25.62 -12.40
N ASN A 232 12.59 26.29 -11.27
CA ASN A 232 12.91 27.72 -11.21
C ASN A 232 14.43 27.98 -11.17
N GLY A 233 15.26 26.95 -11.30
CA GLY A 233 16.71 27.03 -11.22
C GLY A 233 17.28 26.40 -9.96
N SER A 234 18.51 26.76 -9.62
CA SER A 234 19.20 26.33 -8.40
C SER A 234 18.59 26.96 -7.16
N TYR A 235 18.90 26.35 -6.00
CA TYR A 235 18.51 26.93 -4.72
C TYR A 235 19.14 28.30 -4.51
N TYR A 236 18.33 29.26 -4.10
CA TYR A 236 18.79 30.57 -3.69
C TYR A 236 17.96 31.04 -2.49
N PHE A 237 18.57 31.11 -1.36
CA PHE A 237 17.96 31.59 -0.13
C PHE A 237 18.26 33.05 0.12
N CYS A 238 17.25 33.88 0.18
CA CYS A 238 17.35 35.29 0.52
C CYS A 238 16.50 35.56 1.78
N ALA A 239 17.07 35.25 2.96
CA ALA A 239 16.39 35.37 4.24
C ALA A 239 15.80 36.76 4.53
N ASN A 240 16.44 37.81 4.00
CA ASN A 240 16.10 39.21 4.29
C ASN A 240 15.30 39.90 3.19
N ASN A 241 15.13 39.26 2.03
CA ASN A 241 14.40 39.85 0.90
C ASN A 241 13.64 38.78 0.08
N PRO A 242 12.49 38.32 0.56
CA PRO A 242 11.66 37.37 -0.19
C PRO A 242 11.13 37.89 -1.55
N ALA A 243 11.26 39.21 -1.78
CA ALA A 243 10.90 39.84 -3.04
C ALA A 243 12.06 39.84 -4.06
N ASP A 244 13.20 39.28 -3.73
CA ASP A 244 14.32 39.12 -4.66
C ASP A 244 13.86 38.17 -5.80
N SER A 245 14.15 38.62 -7.04
CA SER A 245 13.78 37.82 -8.24
C SER A 245 14.51 36.47 -8.34
N HIS A 246 15.57 36.27 -7.59
CA HIS A 246 16.34 35.04 -7.50
C HIS A 246 15.84 34.12 -6.37
N TYR A 247 14.92 34.60 -5.55
CA TYR A 247 14.41 33.83 -4.43
C TYR A 247 13.73 32.54 -4.89
N ASN A 248 14.29 31.40 -4.54
CA ASN A 248 13.81 30.08 -4.88
C ASN A 248 13.89 29.15 -3.68
N ASP A 249 13.14 29.47 -2.65
CA ASP A 249 13.00 28.66 -1.46
C ASP A 249 11.49 28.32 -1.28
N SER A 250 11.17 27.09 -0.88
CA SER A 250 9.80 26.62 -0.71
C SER A 250 9.43 26.41 0.77
N ARG A 251 10.36 26.53 1.69
CA ARG A 251 10.19 26.33 3.14
C ARG A 251 9.46 25.05 3.52
N SER A 252 9.76 23.97 2.79
CA SER A 252 9.10 22.67 2.96
C SER A 252 10.11 21.53 3.14
N GLY A 253 11.36 21.84 3.50
CA GLY A 253 12.43 20.88 3.76
C GLY A 253 12.15 20.10 5.04
N SER A 254 11.62 18.88 4.93
CA SER A 254 11.23 18.05 6.06
C SER A 254 12.34 17.09 6.47
N VAL A 255 12.34 16.69 7.75
CA VAL A 255 13.21 15.65 8.30
C VAL A 255 12.35 14.49 8.82
N ALA A 256 12.67 13.27 8.40
CA ALA A 256 11.99 12.07 8.84
C ALA A 256 13.00 11.06 9.43
N VAL A 257 12.73 10.56 10.63
CA VAL A 257 13.58 9.60 11.34
C VAL A 257 12.76 8.37 11.73
N ALA A 258 13.12 7.18 11.22
CA ALA A 258 12.35 5.97 11.46
C ALA A 258 12.39 5.47 12.92
N THR A 259 13.31 6.00 13.72
CA THR A 259 13.43 5.69 15.16
C THR A 259 13.15 6.94 16.00
N PRO A 260 12.98 6.79 17.33
CA PRO A 260 12.81 7.95 18.21
C PRO A 260 14.06 8.84 18.36
N ASN A 261 15.17 8.52 17.72
CA ASN A 261 16.45 9.19 17.95
C ASN A 261 16.61 10.44 17.06
N PHE A 262 16.01 11.52 17.49
CA PHE A 262 16.22 12.85 16.89
C PHE A 262 16.98 13.73 17.86
N ASN A 263 18.17 14.19 17.44
CA ASN A 263 18.92 15.15 18.22
C ASN A 263 18.54 16.58 17.83
N THR A 264 18.53 17.49 18.80
CA THR A 264 18.24 18.90 18.58
C THR A 264 19.27 19.52 17.63
N PHE A 265 18.79 19.83 16.44
CA PHE A 265 19.55 20.54 15.43
C PHE A 265 19.74 22.01 15.86
N ASN A 266 20.94 22.53 15.80
CA ASN A 266 21.22 23.93 16.14
C ASN A 266 20.83 24.94 15.06
N GLY A 267 20.52 24.46 13.85
CA GLY A 267 20.07 25.27 12.73
C GLY A 267 18.53 25.43 12.69
N THR A 268 18.02 25.86 11.55
CA THR A 268 16.59 26.03 11.30
C THR A 268 16.09 24.99 10.30
N ILE A 269 14.98 24.33 10.63
CA ILE A 269 14.27 23.41 9.73
C ILE A 269 13.03 24.13 9.22
N TYR A 270 13.04 24.52 7.95
CA TYR A 270 11.87 25.06 7.25
C TYR A 270 11.02 23.93 6.69
N GLY A 271 10.39 23.15 7.56
CA GLY A 271 9.59 22.01 7.21
C GLY A 271 9.16 21.21 8.43
N ASN A 272 8.57 20.07 8.19
CA ASN A 272 8.06 19.19 9.24
C ASN A 272 9.15 18.28 9.79
N VAL A 273 9.01 17.87 11.04
CA VAL A 273 9.82 16.80 11.64
C VAL A 273 8.92 15.65 12.01
N SER A 274 9.24 14.46 11.53
CA SER A 274 8.48 13.24 11.86
C SER A 274 9.39 12.17 12.45
N THR A 275 8.90 11.47 13.47
CA THR A 275 9.58 10.32 14.07
C THR A 275 8.64 9.15 14.24
N ASN A 276 9.20 7.94 14.30
CA ASN A 276 8.44 6.73 14.60
C ASN A 276 8.48 6.42 16.12
N GLY A 277 7.59 7.05 16.87
CA GLY A 277 7.42 6.82 18.32
C GLY A 277 8.39 7.60 19.22
N GLY A 278 9.20 8.51 18.68
CA GLY A 278 10.10 9.39 19.46
C GLY A 278 9.42 10.69 19.86
N THR A 279 10.03 11.38 20.81
CA THR A 279 9.59 12.72 21.21
C THR A 279 10.60 13.76 20.73
N VAL A 280 10.17 14.66 19.87
CA VAL A 280 10.93 15.85 19.47
C VAL A 280 10.49 17.00 20.34
N THR A 281 11.43 17.64 21.04
CA THR A 281 11.13 18.84 21.82
C THR A 281 10.77 19.99 20.88
N PRO A 282 9.58 20.60 21.02
CA PRO A 282 9.22 21.77 20.23
C PRO A 282 10.28 22.88 20.36
N SER A 283 10.70 23.41 19.22
CA SER A 283 11.69 24.45 19.13
C SER A 283 11.24 25.50 18.10
N PRO A 284 11.47 26.81 18.34
CA PRO A 284 11.19 27.81 17.34
C PRO A 284 12.07 27.68 16.08
N LYS A 285 13.07 26.82 16.14
CA LYS A 285 13.90 26.44 14.98
C LYS A 285 13.25 25.41 14.04
N ILE A 286 12.18 24.78 14.46
CA ILE A 286 11.34 23.92 13.61
C ILE A 286 10.13 24.73 13.21
N GLN A 287 10.07 25.13 11.95
CA GLN A 287 9.03 26.05 11.45
C GLN A 287 7.75 25.32 11.00
N GLY A 288 7.81 24.01 10.81
CA GLY A 288 6.67 23.17 10.46
C GLY A 288 6.08 22.42 11.65
N SER A 289 5.28 21.43 11.38
CA SER A 289 4.68 20.54 12.39
C SER A 289 5.67 19.49 12.90
N ILE A 290 5.42 19.00 14.11
CA ILE A 290 6.12 17.86 14.68
C ILE A 290 5.12 16.73 14.83
N ASP A 291 5.40 15.57 14.22
CA ASP A 291 4.61 14.36 14.37
C ASP A 291 5.50 13.21 14.85
N ASN A 292 5.24 12.75 16.06
CA ASN A 292 6.05 11.73 16.72
C ASN A 292 5.59 10.29 16.45
N ASN A 293 4.56 10.08 15.64
CA ASN A 293 3.94 8.78 15.42
C ASN A 293 3.73 8.45 13.92
N VAL A 294 4.66 8.84 13.06
CA VAL A 294 4.60 8.54 11.63
C VAL A 294 5.45 7.31 11.34
N PRO A 295 4.85 6.13 11.15
CA PRO A 295 5.60 4.97 10.72
C PRO A 295 6.00 5.15 9.25
N PHE A 296 7.28 5.02 8.97
CA PHE A 296 7.79 4.94 7.60
C PHE A 296 8.93 3.93 7.51
N THR A 297 9.19 3.46 6.31
CA THR A 297 10.30 2.57 6.01
C THR A 297 11.15 3.17 4.90
N VAL A 298 12.43 2.91 4.94
CA VAL A 298 13.34 3.19 3.84
C VAL A 298 13.69 1.83 3.21
N PRO A 299 13.13 1.50 2.04
CA PRO A 299 13.35 0.20 1.46
C PRO A 299 14.80 0.03 0.99
N PRO A 300 15.38 -1.19 1.08
CA PRO A 300 16.70 -1.47 0.54
C PRO A 300 16.72 -1.20 -0.98
N TYR A 301 17.83 -0.67 -1.46
CA TYR A 301 18.01 -0.37 -2.86
C TYR A 301 18.75 -1.49 -3.59
N LYS A 302 18.30 -1.82 -4.77
CA LYS A 302 18.94 -2.80 -5.66
C LYS A 302 19.23 -2.17 -7.01
N LEU A 303 20.31 -2.62 -7.65
CA LEU A 303 20.58 -2.18 -9.00
C LEU A 303 19.38 -2.47 -9.91
N PRO A 304 18.88 -1.47 -10.67
CA PRO A 304 17.81 -1.68 -11.61
C PRO A 304 18.17 -2.73 -12.67
N THR A 305 17.28 -3.68 -12.90
CA THR A 305 17.49 -4.80 -13.84
C THR A 305 17.29 -4.39 -15.31
N ASP A 306 16.70 -3.24 -15.52
CA ASP A 306 16.38 -2.65 -16.82
C ASP A 306 17.41 -1.62 -17.30
N LEU A 307 18.53 -1.50 -16.59
CA LEU A 307 19.63 -0.68 -17.08
C LEU A 307 20.17 -1.24 -18.40
N PRO A 308 20.46 -0.37 -19.37
CA PRO A 308 21.12 -0.81 -20.61
C PRO A 308 22.43 -1.55 -20.31
N ALA A 309 22.82 -2.45 -21.21
CA ALA A 309 24.12 -3.09 -21.11
C ALA A 309 25.23 -2.02 -21.04
N PRO A 310 26.18 -2.11 -20.08
CA PRO A 310 27.23 -1.12 -19.96
C PRO A 310 28.12 -1.11 -21.20
N GLN A 311 28.69 0.05 -21.50
CA GLN A 311 29.70 0.16 -22.56
C GLN A 311 30.88 -0.79 -22.31
N PRO A 312 31.54 -1.28 -23.37
CA PRO A 312 32.20 -2.60 -23.44
C PRO A 312 33.39 -2.74 -22.56
N SER A 313 33.67 -2.25 -21.53
CA SER A 313 34.70 -2.67 -20.57
C SER A 313 34.54 -1.91 -19.25
N PRO A 314 34.73 -2.56 -18.10
CA PRO A 314 34.84 -1.85 -16.84
C PRO A 314 35.94 -0.80 -16.93
N ILE A 315 35.61 0.44 -16.57
CA ILE A 315 36.56 1.55 -16.53
C ILE A 315 37.10 1.66 -15.11
N ASN A 316 38.42 1.74 -14.98
CA ASN A 316 39.05 2.06 -13.71
C ASN A 316 39.53 3.53 -13.75
N VAL A 317 39.00 4.36 -12.83
CA VAL A 317 39.32 5.78 -12.74
C VAL A 317 40.47 5.98 -11.74
N ASN A 318 41.59 5.27 -11.93
CA ASN A 318 42.84 5.46 -11.16
C ASN A 318 43.74 6.62 -11.72
N SER A 319 43.34 7.22 -12.81
CA SER A 319 43.87 8.45 -13.39
C SER A 319 42.69 9.35 -13.79
N ASN A 320 42.91 10.59 -14.19
CA ASN A 320 41.84 11.45 -14.67
C ASN A 320 41.24 10.89 -15.94
N VAL A 321 39.96 10.59 -15.92
CA VAL A 321 39.20 10.00 -17.02
C VAL A 321 38.09 10.96 -17.46
N THR A 322 37.94 11.08 -18.78
CA THR A 322 36.81 11.80 -19.37
C THR A 322 35.96 10.79 -20.16
N ILE A 323 34.71 10.66 -19.75
CA ILE A 323 33.70 9.88 -20.49
C ILE A 323 33.05 10.80 -21.51
N ASN A 324 33.11 10.36 -22.78
CA ASN A 324 32.40 10.97 -23.90
C ASN A 324 31.29 10.00 -24.31
N PRO A 325 30.04 10.18 -23.87
CA PRO A 325 28.97 9.25 -24.24
C PRO A 325 28.75 9.21 -25.75
N PRO A 326 28.58 8.01 -26.36
CA PRO A 326 28.37 7.88 -27.81
C PRO A 326 27.02 8.43 -28.27
N SER A 327 26.07 8.56 -27.34
CA SER A 327 24.75 9.16 -27.56
C SER A 327 24.29 9.88 -26.30
N ALA A 328 23.36 10.81 -26.48
CA ALA A 328 22.80 11.58 -25.37
C ALA A 328 21.95 10.73 -24.41
N GLY A 329 21.48 9.56 -24.83
CA GLY A 329 20.55 8.77 -24.05
C GLY A 329 19.23 9.49 -23.79
N THR A 330 18.43 8.92 -22.91
CA THR A 330 17.21 9.54 -22.36
C THR A 330 17.08 9.20 -20.88
N ALA A 331 16.22 9.88 -20.16
CA ALA A 331 15.95 9.57 -18.75
C ALA A 331 15.50 8.11 -18.51
N ALA A 332 14.75 7.54 -19.48
CA ALA A 332 14.28 6.15 -19.43
C ALA A 332 15.29 5.14 -19.99
N ASN A 333 16.21 5.58 -20.85
CA ASN A 333 17.22 4.73 -21.47
C ASN A 333 18.56 5.47 -21.53
N PRO A 334 19.26 5.63 -20.39
CA PRO A 334 20.53 6.34 -20.30
C PRO A 334 21.67 5.54 -20.93
N THR A 335 22.76 6.20 -21.28
CA THR A 335 24.00 5.49 -21.64
C THR A 335 24.63 4.93 -20.38
N ALA A 336 24.80 3.61 -20.30
CA ALA A 336 25.28 2.93 -19.10
C ALA A 336 26.78 2.65 -19.15
N TYR A 337 27.44 2.75 -17.97
CA TYR A 337 28.84 2.42 -17.76
C TYR A 337 29.03 1.58 -16.51
N LEU A 338 30.06 0.74 -16.53
CA LEU A 338 30.53 -0.02 -15.37
C LEU A 338 31.93 0.47 -14.99
N LEU A 339 32.09 0.93 -13.74
CA LEU A 339 33.36 1.37 -13.19
C LEU A 339 33.75 0.46 -12.03
N THR A 340 35.07 0.19 -11.89
CA THR A 340 35.57 -0.57 -10.74
C THR A 340 35.73 0.32 -9.51
N SER A 341 36.16 1.56 -9.68
CA SER A 341 36.26 2.58 -8.63
C SER A 341 36.34 3.98 -9.27
N ILE A 342 36.25 5.02 -8.44
CA ILE A 342 36.56 6.42 -8.83
C ILE A 342 37.57 6.96 -7.83
N ASP A 343 38.87 6.81 -8.16
CA ASP A 343 39.98 7.24 -7.28
C ASP A 343 40.57 8.58 -7.69
N LYS A 344 40.28 9.03 -8.90
CA LYS A 344 40.75 10.31 -9.47
C LYS A 344 39.58 11.06 -10.11
N THR A 345 39.88 12.09 -10.90
CA THR A 345 38.81 12.88 -11.53
C THR A 345 38.10 12.12 -12.62
N LEU A 346 36.78 11.97 -12.48
CA LEU A 346 35.86 11.54 -13.51
C LEU A 346 35.13 12.76 -14.07
N THR A 347 35.28 13.03 -15.35
CA THR A 347 34.50 14.06 -16.06
C THR A 347 33.56 13.37 -17.05
N ILE A 348 32.30 13.79 -17.12
CA ILE A 348 31.32 13.27 -18.05
C ILE A 348 30.89 14.39 -18.95
N ASN A 349 31.20 14.29 -20.26
CA ASN A 349 30.90 15.35 -21.22
C ASN A 349 29.45 15.26 -21.71
N GLN A 350 28.91 16.43 -22.05
CA GLN A 350 27.65 16.55 -22.78
C GLN A 350 27.81 16.13 -24.23
N VAL A 351 26.82 15.49 -24.81
CA VAL A 351 26.78 15.13 -26.24
C VAL A 351 26.21 16.28 -27.06
N GLY A 352 27.07 17.04 -27.70
CA GLY A 352 26.67 18.25 -28.44
C GLY A 352 25.95 19.26 -27.52
N SER A 353 24.78 19.73 -27.95
CA SER A 353 23.89 20.59 -27.15
C SER A 353 22.72 19.86 -26.50
N ALA A 354 22.63 18.52 -26.64
CA ALA A 354 21.51 17.74 -26.13
C ALA A 354 21.65 17.46 -24.63
N GLN A 355 20.53 17.40 -23.92
CA GLN A 355 20.53 16.87 -22.57
C GLN A 355 21.06 15.43 -22.59
N THR A 356 22.08 15.15 -21.79
CA THR A 356 22.79 13.87 -21.81
C THR A 356 22.50 13.08 -20.55
N TYR A 357 22.02 11.86 -20.69
CA TYR A 357 21.62 10.98 -19.57
C TYR A 357 22.57 9.79 -19.48
N VAL A 358 23.20 9.65 -18.32
CA VAL A 358 24.19 8.61 -18.04
C VAL A 358 23.83 7.86 -16.76
N ALA A 359 24.00 6.55 -16.80
CA ALA A 359 23.92 5.67 -15.63
C ALA A 359 25.29 5.03 -15.39
N ILE A 360 25.80 5.10 -14.20
CA ILE A 360 27.12 4.56 -13.84
C ILE A 360 26.93 3.58 -12.69
N HIS A 361 27.41 2.34 -12.86
CA HIS A 361 27.55 1.41 -11.75
C HIS A 361 29.00 1.36 -11.33
N VAL A 362 29.29 1.66 -10.06
CA VAL A 362 30.61 1.63 -9.44
C VAL A 362 30.63 0.48 -8.44
N THR A 363 31.46 -0.55 -8.72
CA THR A 363 31.52 -1.76 -7.87
C THR A 363 32.44 -1.61 -6.66
N GLY A 364 33.28 -0.60 -6.60
CA GLY A 364 34.17 -0.27 -5.48
C GLY A 364 33.91 1.12 -4.93
N ASP A 365 34.93 1.72 -4.35
CA ASP A 365 34.84 2.99 -3.63
C ASP A 365 34.89 4.21 -4.57
N ILE A 366 34.33 5.31 -4.08
CA ILE A 366 34.35 6.62 -4.72
C ILE A 366 35.14 7.58 -3.81
N THR A 367 36.39 7.86 -4.18
CA THR A 367 37.29 8.76 -3.44
C THR A 367 37.77 9.94 -4.30
N GLY A 368 37.44 9.92 -5.58
CA GLY A 368 37.88 10.94 -6.56
C GLY A 368 36.82 11.99 -6.85
N LYS A 369 37.25 13.01 -7.59
CA LYS A 369 36.37 14.09 -8.04
C LYS A 369 35.45 13.67 -9.16
N ILE A 370 34.19 14.12 -9.10
CA ILE A 370 33.18 13.94 -10.17
C ILE A 370 32.81 15.34 -10.69
N THR A 371 32.98 15.53 -12.00
CA THR A 371 32.68 16.82 -12.65
C THR A 371 31.61 16.61 -13.74
N LEU A 372 30.52 17.35 -13.62
CA LEU A 372 29.39 17.35 -14.55
C LEU A 372 29.15 18.75 -15.08
N PRO A 373 29.32 18.99 -16.39
CA PRO A 373 28.90 20.23 -17.01
C PRO A 373 27.38 20.37 -17.07
N ASN A 374 26.92 21.57 -17.37
CA ASN A 374 25.49 21.82 -17.59
C ASN A 374 24.93 20.90 -18.66
N GLY A 375 23.69 20.46 -18.48
CA GLY A 375 22.97 19.58 -19.44
C GLY A 375 23.34 18.11 -19.34
N VAL A 376 24.13 17.71 -18.34
CA VAL A 376 24.43 16.30 -18.05
C VAL A 376 23.68 15.83 -16.82
N HIS A 377 22.98 14.71 -16.95
CA HIS A 377 22.23 14.04 -15.88
C HIS A 377 22.86 12.69 -15.61
N VAL A 378 23.27 12.45 -14.38
CA VAL A 378 23.96 11.22 -13.98
C VAL A 378 23.29 10.56 -12.80
N LYS A 379 23.07 9.25 -12.93
CA LYS A 379 22.73 8.38 -11.81
C LYS A 379 23.93 7.48 -11.53
N ILE A 380 24.45 7.54 -10.30
CA ILE A 380 25.56 6.72 -9.85
C ILE A 380 25.00 5.68 -8.88
N PHE A 381 25.13 4.40 -9.25
CA PHE A 381 24.84 3.26 -8.41
C PHE A 381 26.14 2.74 -7.86
N PHE A 382 26.31 2.61 -6.54
CA PHE A 382 27.58 2.23 -5.95
C PHE A 382 27.42 1.10 -4.92
N ASP A 383 28.37 0.17 -4.93
CA ASP A 383 28.43 -0.96 -3.99
C ASP A 383 29.35 -0.66 -2.78
N GLY A 384 30.41 0.14 -2.99
CA GLY A 384 31.41 0.49 -1.99
C GLY A 384 31.07 1.69 -1.16
N ASN A 385 32.09 2.38 -0.65
CA ASN A 385 31.99 3.58 0.14
C ASN A 385 32.17 4.86 -0.71
N VAL A 386 31.74 5.98 -0.16
CA VAL A 386 31.99 7.31 -0.73
C VAL A 386 32.79 8.12 0.29
N ASP A 387 34.01 8.51 -0.04
CA ASP A 387 34.86 9.36 0.80
C ASP A 387 35.44 10.51 -0.07
N VAL A 388 34.76 11.63 -0.08
CA VAL A 388 35.06 12.75 -0.96
C VAL A 388 34.99 14.07 -0.20
N LYS A 389 35.58 15.11 -0.78
CA LYS A 389 35.34 16.49 -0.31
C LYS A 389 34.14 17.06 -1.04
N ALA A 390 33.41 17.96 -0.39
CA ALA A 390 32.22 18.57 -0.99
C ALA A 390 32.51 19.19 -2.37
N ARG A 391 33.63 19.91 -2.52
CA ARG A 391 34.11 20.51 -3.80
C ARG A 391 34.43 19.46 -4.89
N ASP A 392 34.63 18.21 -4.51
CA ASP A 392 34.91 17.12 -5.46
C ASP A 392 33.63 16.56 -6.10
N ILE A 393 32.47 16.98 -5.60
CA ILE A 393 31.16 16.77 -6.22
C ILE A 393 30.81 18.05 -7.02
N ASP A 394 31.36 18.17 -8.22
CA ASP A 394 31.30 19.38 -9.04
C ASP A 394 30.16 19.25 -10.09
N ASN A 395 28.93 19.48 -9.64
CA ASN A 395 27.76 19.57 -10.50
C ASN A 395 27.51 21.02 -10.92
N GLN A 396 28.05 21.42 -12.07
CA GLN A 396 28.03 22.79 -12.55
C GLN A 396 26.64 23.36 -12.83
N SER A 397 25.62 22.48 -12.96
CA SER A 397 24.24 22.94 -13.11
C SER A 397 23.63 23.51 -11.83
N GLY A 398 24.18 23.19 -10.68
CA GLY A 398 23.61 23.52 -9.36
C GLY A 398 22.27 22.83 -9.07
N LEU A 399 21.81 21.92 -9.94
CA LEU A 399 20.57 21.18 -9.78
C LEU A 399 20.84 19.78 -9.23
N ALA A 400 20.43 19.51 -8.00
CA ALA A 400 20.65 18.23 -7.35
C ALA A 400 20.08 17.03 -8.14
N ALA A 401 18.98 17.24 -8.86
CA ALA A 401 18.37 16.23 -9.70
C ALA A 401 19.27 15.74 -10.85
N ASN A 402 20.30 16.52 -11.22
CA ASN A 402 21.24 16.17 -12.29
C ASN A 402 22.35 15.22 -11.81
N LEU A 403 22.56 15.08 -10.51
CA LEU A 403 23.54 14.16 -9.92
C LEU A 403 22.89 13.39 -8.77
N GLN A 404 22.65 12.13 -8.98
CA GLN A 404 21.95 11.27 -8.04
C GLN A 404 22.82 10.06 -7.67
N PHE A 405 23.03 9.84 -6.39
CA PHE A 405 23.75 8.69 -5.85
C PHE A 405 22.77 7.68 -5.25
N TYR A 406 22.94 6.43 -5.60
CA TYR A 406 22.14 5.30 -5.10
C TYR A 406 23.06 4.23 -4.53
N GLY A 407 23.13 4.09 -3.21
CA GLY A 407 23.87 3.02 -2.54
C GLY A 407 23.11 1.70 -2.68
N ILE A 408 23.71 0.75 -3.35
CA ILE A 408 23.15 -0.59 -3.48
C ILE A 408 23.27 -1.29 -2.13
N SER A 409 22.15 -1.72 -1.59
CA SER A 409 22.12 -2.36 -0.28
C SER A 409 22.92 -3.68 -0.32
N PRO A 410 23.91 -3.86 0.56
CA PRO A 410 24.67 -5.10 0.64
C PRO A 410 23.77 -6.31 0.85
N THR A 411 24.15 -7.45 0.31
CA THR A 411 23.44 -8.72 0.55
C THR A 411 23.65 -9.23 1.98
N ASP A 412 24.77 -8.88 2.58
CA ASP A 412 25.06 -9.12 3.99
C ASP A 412 24.57 -7.92 4.82
N PRO A 413 23.56 -8.09 5.67
CA PRO A 413 22.99 -7.01 6.47
C PRO A 413 23.95 -6.49 7.57
N THR A 414 25.06 -7.14 7.81
CA THR A 414 26.09 -6.69 8.76
C THR A 414 27.08 -5.68 8.14
N VAL A 415 27.07 -5.55 6.82
CA VAL A 415 27.91 -4.61 6.09
C VAL A 415 27.17 -3.29 5.99
N THR A 416 27.79 -2.23 6.50
CA THR A 416 27.29 -0.86 6.42
C THR A 416 28.18 -0.06 5.47
N GLN A 417 27.59 0.54 4.45
CA GLN A 417 28.33 1.49 3.59
C GLN A 417 28.63 2.77 4.37
N GLN A 418 29.71 3.44 4.01
CA GLN A 418 30.09 4.74 4.60
C GLN A 418 30.03 5.82 3.53
N ILE A 419 29.39 6.93 3.86
CA ILE A 419 29.37 8.12 3.01
C ILE A 419 29.95 9.26 3.83
N ASP A 420 31.22 9.55 3.60
CA ASP A 420 31.96 10.62 4.26
C ASP A 420 32.16 11.77 3.30
N ILE A 421 31.59 12.94 3.63
CA ILE A 421 31.75 14.15 2.84
C ILE A 421 32.46 15.18 3.69
N GLY A 422 33.73 15.43 3.33
CA GLY A 422 34.61 16.39 4.02
C GLY A 422 34.56 17.80 3.42
N PRO A 423 35.05 18.79 4.19
CA PRO A 423 35.25 20.14 3.69
C PRO A 423 36.46 20.20 2.73
N PRO A 424 36.67 21.28 1.94
CA PRO A 424 35.81 22.45 1.83
C PRO A 424 34.80 22.32 0.65
N GLY A 425 33.84 23.21 0.66
CA GLY A 425 32.98 23.54 -0.50
C GLY A 425 31.52 23.13 -0.29
N ASP A 426 30.74 23.43 -1.29
CA ASP A 426 29.32 23.15 -1.39
C ASP A 426 29.08 22.23 -2.59
N PHE A 427 27.97 21.51 -2.58
CA PHE A 427 27.65 20.66 -3.72
C PHE A 427 26.12 20.52 -3.93
N ALA A 428 25.75 20.15 -5.15
CA ALA A 428 24.36 19.87 -5.52
C ALA A 428 24.22 18.41 -5.99
N ALA A 429 23.64 17.56 -5.14
CA ALA A 429 23.41 16.15 -5.41
C ALA A 429 22.30 15.59 -4.51
N THR A 430 21.76 14.43 -4.88
CA THR A 430 20.89 13.64 -3.99
C THR A 430 21.53 12.30 -3.66
N PHE A 431 21.31 11.81 -2.45
CA PHE A 431 21.79 10.50 -2.00
C PHE A 431 20.63 9.65 -1.52
N TYR A 432 20.53 8.44 -2.03
CA TYR A 432 19.64 7.40 -1.52
C TYR A 432 20.46 6.15 -1.23
N ALA A 433 20.88 5.99 0.01
CA ALA A 433 21.71 4.87 0.45
C ALA A 433 21.16 4.32 1.77
N PRO A 434 20.10 3.51 1.75
CA PRO A 434 19.38 3.07 2.94
C PRO A 434 20.20 2.19 3.89
N SER A 435 21.32 1.66 3.44
CA SER A 435 22.23 0.84 4.24
C SER A 435 23.54 1.56 4.57
N ALA A 436 23.58 2.89 4.42
CA ALA A 436 24.78 3.67 4.68
C ALA A 436 24.70 4.49 5.97
N ASP A 437 25.83 4.63 6.62
CA ASP A 437 26.07 5.69 7.60
C ASP A 437 26.59 6.91 6.85
N TYR A 438 25.91 8.03 7.06
CA TYR A 438 26.21 9.27 6.36
C TYR A 438 26.83 10.28 7.33
N HIS A 439 28.07 10.70 7.06
CA HIS A 439 28.83 11.66 7.85
C HIS A 439 29.18 12.90 7.03
N MET A 440 28.85 14.05 7.57
CA MET A 440 29.35 15.33 7.06
C MET A 440 30.31 15.94 8.03
N ASN A 441 31.54 16.11 7.58
CA ASN A 441 32.59 16.75 8.35
C ASN A 441 32.78 18.21 7.93
N GLY A 442 32.81 19.13 8.89
CA GLY A 442 32.88 20.57 8.61
C GLY A 442 31.50 21.18 8.33
N ASN A 443 31.46 22.23 7.51
CA ASN A 443 30.24 22.96 7.17
C ASN A 443 30.04 23.04 5.64
N PRO A 444 29.95 21.94 4.91
CA PRO A 444 29.55 22.03 3.52
C PRO A 444 28.04 22.30 3.42
N ASP A 445 27.64 23.15 2.48
CA ASP A 445 26.22 23.31 2.16
C ASP A 445 25.81 22.24 1.12
N ILE A 446 24.72 21.54 1.40
CA ILE A 446 24.15 20.57 0.48
C ILE A 446 22.88 21.14 -0.16
N THR A 447 22.89 21.22 -1.47
CA THR A 447 21.67 21.41 -2.24
C THR A 447 21.17 20.05 -2.72
N GLY A 448 20.17 19.46 -2.05
CA GLY A 448 19.70 18.12 -2.41
C GLY A 448 18.82 17.47 -1.35
N ALA A 449 18.86 16.14 -1.34
CA ALA A 449 18.18 15.31 -0.36
C ALA A 449 19.03 14.08 0.00
N ILE A 450 18.87 13.59 1.22
CA ILE A 450 19.61 12.46 1.78
C ILE A 450 18.63 11.42 2.33
#